data_c70c85e2531d8470543ebfc8f200a13f
#
_entry.id   c70c85e2531d8470543ebfc8f200a13f
#
_cell.length_a   1.000
_cell.length_b   1.000
_cell.length_c   1.000
_cell.angle_alpha   90.00
_cell.angle_beta   90.00
_cell.angle_gamma   90.00
#
_symmetry.space_group_name_H-M   'P 1'
#
loop_
_entity.id
_entity.type
_entity.pdbx_description
1 polymer ?
#
loop_
_entity_poly.entity_id
_entity_poly.type
_entity_poly.pdbx_seq_one_letter_code
_entity_poly.pdbx_strand_id
1 'polypeptide(L)'
;MTSRYSFCCLLLGWLLLVAIATPAQGEDIHQLARAVDAHYNHLRSLQSDFTEIYRGEGPERVESGTLCLKKPRKMRWEYRSPKEKLFISDGEAVWFYLPVERQLRKTSLRKLDDLRSPLAFLLGKTKLENELRGLSKVVDQSPLSAGNILLRGVPQAMAAQTSEVQLEITPSYQIVRIVLAEADGATTEFRFAGWKENLELSDSQFQFTPPPGVETVEGAP
;
A
#
# COMPACT_ATOMS: atom_id res chain seq x y z
N MET A 1 -90.94 -23.13 10.16
CA MET A 1 -90.07 -22.58 11.18
C MET A 1 -88.65 -22.57 10.66
N THR A 2 -88.17 -21.42 10.39
CA THR A 2 -87.00 -21.09 9.56
C THR A 2 -85.71 -20.99 10.37
N SER A 3 -84.69 -21.80 10.04
CA SER A 3 -83.33 -21.68 10.58
C SER A 3 -82.42 -21.01 9.55
N ARG A 4 -81.84 -19.84 9.90
CA ARG A 4 -80.94 -19.05 9.10
C ARG A 4 -79.52 -19.42 9.49
N TYR A 5 -78.73 -20.02 8.58
CA TYR A 5 -77.30 -20.22 8.70
C TYR A 5 -76.57 -18.98 8.20
N SER A 6 -75.86 -18.33 9.11
CA SER A 6 -75.00 -17.18 8.80
C SER A 6 -73.63 -17.71 8.38
N PHE A 7 -73.25 -17.48 7.13
CA PHE A 7 -71.95 -17.88 6.56
C PHE A 7 -70.93 -16.75 6.83
N CYS A 8 -70.01 -16.97 7.76
CA CYS A 8 -68.93 -16.03 8.06
C CYS A 8 -67.73 -16.35 7.15
N CYS A 9 -67.52 -15.53 6.10
CA CYS A 9 -66.35 -15.62 5.25
C CYS A 9 -65.12 -15.01 5.92
N LEU A 10 -64.20 -15.88 6.38
CA LEU A 10 -62.86 -15.49 6.82
C LEU A 10 -61.94 -15.30 5.56
N LEU A 11 -61.74 -14.05 5.15
CA LEU A 11 -60.72 -13.67 4.16
C LEU A 11 -59.36 -13.64 4.88
N LEU A 12 -58.59 -14.71 4.72
CA LEU A 12 -57.15 -14.70 5.05
C LEU A 12 -56.39 -13.90 3.98
N GLY A 13 -56.02 -12.67 4.30
CA GLY A 13 -55.13 -11.87 3.47
C GLY A 13 -53.69 -12.40 3.61
N TRP A 14 -53.16 -13.04 2.57
CA TRP A 14 -51.73 -13.34 2.44
C TRP A 14 -50.96 -12.08 2.11
N LEU A 15 -50.26 -11.52 3.08
CA LEU A 15 -49.29 -10.44 2.88
C LEU A 15 -48.04 -11.05 2.27
N LEU A 16 -47.88 -10.93 0.96
CA LEU A 16 -46.63 -11.25 0.24
C LEU A 16 -45.56 -10.22 0.66
N LEU A 17 -44.64 -10.59 1.55
CA LEU A 17 -43.45 -9.82 1.85
C LEU A 17 -42.49 -9.96 0.65
N VAL A 18 -42.51 -8.99 -0.27
CA VAL A 18 -41.51 -8.89 -1.33
C VAL A 18 -40.24 -8.38 -0.69
N ALA A 19 -39.28 -9.27 -0.43
CA ALA A 19 -37.93 -8.92 -0.06
C ALA A 19 -37.28 -8.21 -1.28
N ILE A 20 -37.18 -6.89 -1.23
CA ILE A 20 -36.42 -6.10 -2.20
C ILE A 20 -34.96 -6.40 -1.90
N ALA A 21 -34.35 -7.33 -2.65
CA ALA A 21 -32.92 -7.51 -2.67
C ALA A 21 -32.31 -6.23 -3.26
N THR A 22 -31.77 -5.36 -2.41
CA THR A 22 -30.92 -4.25 -2.86
C THR A 22 -29.72 -4.89 -3.57
N PRO A 23 -29.46 -4.53 -4.86
CA PRO A 23 -28.23 -4.97 -5.50
C PRO A 23 -27.07 -4.49 -4.64
N ALA A 24 -26.18 -5.39 -4.22
CA ALA A 24 -24.91 -5.04 -3.62
C ALA A 24 -24.19 -4.16 -4.65
N GLN A 25 -24.22 -2.86 -4.46
CA GLN A 25 -23.45 -1.93 -5.28
C GLN A 25 -21.99 -2.32 -5.09
N GLY A 26 -21.40 -2.91 -6.12
CA GLY A 26 -19.98 -3.17 -6.15
C GLY A 26 -19.29 -1.84 -5.88
N GLU A 27 -18.44 -1.81 -4.83
CA GLU A 27 -17.73 -0.60 -4.43
C GLU A 27 -17.07 0.05 -5.64
N ASP A 28 -17.40 1.31 -5.89
CA ASP A 28 -16.87 2.08 -7.01
C ASP A 28 -15.37 2.26 -6.83
N ILE A 29 -14.57 1.78 -7.78
CA ILE A 29 -13.10 1.86 -7.77
C ILE A 29 -12.62 3.29 -7.55
N HIS A 30 -13.29 4.25 -8.17
CA HIS A 30 -12.96 5.66 -8.03
C HIS A 30 -13.24 6.17 -6.61
N GLN A 31 -14.29 5.67 -5.98
CA GLN A 31 -14.61 6.00 -4.59
C GLN A 31 -13.56 5.38 -3.65
N LEU A 32 -13.20 4.12 -3.87
CA LEU A 32 -12.16 3.43 -3.10
C LEU A 32 -10.81 4.15 -3.25
N ALA A 33 -10.39 4.48 -4.47
CA ALA A 33 -9.14 5.20 -4.71
C ALA A 33 -9.10 6.54 -3.97
N ARG A 34 -10.18 7.33 -4.03
CA ARG A 34 -10.29 8.59 -3.29
C ARG A 34 -10.25 8.40 -1.78
N ALA A 35 -10.85 7.33 -1.26
CA ALA A 35 -10.83 7.03 0.17
C ALA A 35 -9.43 6.66 0.66
N VAL A 36 -8.68 5.87 -0.12
CA VAL A 36 -7.26 5.55 0.14
C VAL A 36 -6.43 6.83 0.10
N ASP A 37 -6.57 7.66 -0.94
CA ASP A 37 -5.85 8.93 -1.04
C ASP A 37 -6.15 9.84 0.16
N ALA A 38 -7.42 9.94 0.58
CA ALA A 38 -7.82 10.72 1.74
C ALA A 38 -7.18 10.17 3.02
N HIS A 39 -7.18 8.85 3.22
CA HIS A 39 -6.56 8.20 4.37
C HIS A 39 -5.08 8.58 4.47
N TYR A 40 -4.29 8.32 3.43
CA TYR A 40 -2.85 8.60 3.43
C TYR A 40 -2.55 10.10 3.48
N ASN A 41 -3.36 10.96 2.87
CA ASN A 41 -3.16 12.41 2.90
C ASN A 41 -3.33 13.01 4.30
N HIS A 42 -4.18 12.44 5.14
CA HIS A 42 -4.40 12.89 6.53
C HIS A 42 -3.35 12.37 7.52
N LEU A 43 -2.59 11.33 7.18
CA LEU A 43 -1.54 10.83 8.06
C LEU A 43 -0.41 11.86 8.21
N ARG A 44 0.07 12.04 9.44
CA ARG A 44 1.26 12.83 9.77
C ARG A 44 2.50 11.95 9.87
N SER A 45 2.31 10.74 10.37
CA SER A 45 3.35 9.74 10.50
C SER A 45 2.76 8.34 10.40
N LEU A 46 3.61 7.37 10.07
CA LEU A 46 3.27 5.97 9.92
C LEU A 46 4.46 5.13 10.34
N GLN A 47 4.21 4.06 11.08
CA GLN A 47 5.18 3.00 11.34
C GLN A 47 4.55 1.66 10.99
N SER A 48 5.33 0.77 10.38
CA SER A 48 4.92 -0.58 10.04
C SER A 48 6.12 -1.52 10.01
N ASP A 49 5.91 -2.78 10.33
CA ASP A 49 6.82 -3.83 9.91
C ASP A 49 6.57 -4.15 8.44
N PHE A 50 7.62 -4.56 7.73
CA PHE A 50 7.50 -4.97 6.34
C PHE A 50 8.23 -6.28 6.08
N THR A 51 7.75 -7.00 5.06
CA THR A 51 8.44 -8.08 4.38
C THR A 51 8.48 -7.76 2.90
N GLU A 52 9.66 -7.78 2.31
CA GLU A 52 9.89 -7.64 0.87
C GLU A 52 10.26 -9.00 0.31
N ILE A 53 9.59 -9.40 -0.77
CA ILE A 53 9.80 -10.69 -1.44
C ILE A 53 10.08 -10.40 -2.91
N TYR A 54 11.30 -10.68 -3.35
CA TYR A 54 11.68 -10.59 -4.75
C TYR A 54 11.67 -11.96 -5.40
N ARG A 55 11.01 -12.03 -6.57
CA ARG A 55 10.96 -13.21 -7.43
C ARG A 55 11.36 -12.80 -8.84
N GLY A 56 12.46 -13.34 -9.33
CA GLY A 56 13.00 -13.08 -10.66
C GLY A 56 13.93 -14.22 -11.05
N GLU A 57 14.97 -13.90 -11.80
CA GLU A 57 16.01 -14.88 -12.08
C GLU A 57 16.72 -15.32 -10.79
N GLY A 58 16.80 -16.62 -10.54
CA GLY A 58 17.42 -17.21 -9.37
C GLY A 58 16.44 -17.51 -8.21
N PRO A 59 16.96 -17.76 -7.00
CA PRO A 59 16.15 -18.10 -5.84
C PRO A 59 15.37 -16.88 -5.35
N GLU A 60 14.18 -17.11 -4.79
CA GLU A 60 13.40 -16.09 -4.10
C GLU A 60 14.23 -15.44 -2.99
N ARG A 61 14.19 -14.12 -2.89
CA ARG A 61 14.83 -13.35 -1.83
C ARG A 61 13.76 -12.75 -0.93
N VAL A 62 13.90 -12.99 0.36
CA VAL A 62 13.00 -12.46 1.38
C VAL A 62 13.80 -11.57 2.31
N GLU A 63 13.38 -10.33 2.44
CA GLU A 63 13.98 -9.35 3.34
C GLU A 63 12.89 -8.78 4.25
N SER A 64 13.25 -8.36 5.46
CA SER A 64 12.27 -7.81 6.39
C SER A 64 12.88 -6.76 7.31
N GLY A 65 12.02 -5.91 7.87
CA GLY A 65 12.44 -4.85 8.75
C GLY A 65 11.29 -3.95 9.17
N THR A 66 11.61 -2.67 9.43
CA THR A 66 10.64 -1.65 9.81
C THR A 66 10.71 -0.44 8.91
N LEU A 67 9.53 0.13 8.65
CA LEU A 67 9.33 1.37 7.93
C LEU A 67 8.80 2.43 8.91
N CYS A 68 9.41 3.62 8.93
CA CYS A 68 8.87 4.80 9.56
C CYS A 68 8.77 5.92 8.53
N LEU A 69 7.60 6.54 8.43
CA LEU A 69 7.33 7.70 7.60
C LEU A 69 6.89 8.87 8.48
N LYS A 70 7.38 10.07 8.20
CA LYS A 70 6.92 11.30 8.84
C LYS A 70 6.85 12.41 7.79
N LYS A 71 5.71 13.04 7.68
CA LYS A 71 5.56 14.20 6.78
C LYS A 71 6.22 15.45 7.36
N PRO A 72 6.76 16.31 6.49
CA PRO A 72 6.92 16.11 5.06
C PRO A 72 8.20 15.30 4.74
N ARG A 73 8.10 14.33 3.83
CA ARG A 73 9.21 13.70 3.10
C ARG A 73 10.29 12.98 3.93
N LYS A 74 10.07 12.75 5.23
CA LYS A 74 10.99 11.99 6.09
C LYS A 74 10.65 10.53 6.04
N MET A 75 11.66 9.70 5.86
CA MET A 75 11.52 8.24 5.77
C MET A 75 12.73 7.55 6.39
N ARG A 76 12.46 6.46 7.10
CA ARG A 76 13.46 5.51 7.58
C ARG A 76 12.97 4.12 7.24
N TRP A 77 13.70 3.44 6.38
CA TRP A 77 13.46 2.07 5.97
C TRP A 77 14.64 1.24 6.46
N GLU A 78 14.41 0.43 7.47
CA GLU A 78 15.44 -0.32 8.16
C GLU A 78 15.22 -1.81 7.94
N TYR A 79 16.06 -2.41 7.10
CA TYR A 79 16.11 -3.84 6.89
C TYR A 79 16.92 -4.49 7.99
N ARG A 80 16.43 -5.61 8.54
CA ARG A 80 17.08 -6.36 9.61
C ARG A 80 17.45 -7.78 9.21
N SER A 81 16.76 -8.37 8.27
CA SER A 81 16.97 -9.74 7.83
C SER A 81 16.90 -9.82 6.30
N PRO A 82 17.73 -10.66 5.67
CA PRO A 82 18.86 -11.44 6.21
C PRO A 82 20.10 -10.58 6.44
N LYS A 83 20.16 -9.38 5.86
CA LYS A 83 21.26 -8.41 5.99
C LYS A 83 20.72 -7.05 6.40
N GLU A 84 21.46 -6.36 7.24
CA GLU A 84 21.15 -4.99 7.59
C GLU A 84 21.38 -4.06 6.40
N LYS A 85 20.37 -3.24 6.10
CA LYS A 85 20.43 -2.13 5.16
C LYS A 85 19.62 -0.98 5.74
N LEU A 86 19.99 0.23 5.41
CA LEU A 86 19.30 1.39 5.91
C LEU A 86 19.09 2.40 4.78
N PHE A 87 17.84 2.76 4.57
CA PHE A 87 17.47 3.85 3.70
C PHE A 87 16.83 4.94 4.55
N ILE A 88 17.42 6.14 4.56
CA ILE A 88 16.93 7.29 5.33
C ILE A 88 16.74 8.49 4.41
N SER A 89 15.65 9.22 4.61
CA SER A 89 15.44 10.57 4.10
C SER A 89 15.11 11.52 5.25
N ASP A 90 15.82 12.64 5.33
CA ASP A 90 15.49 13.73 6.27
C ASP A 90 14.51 14.76 5.68
N GLY A 91 14.12 14.59 4.42
CA GLY A 91 13.29 15.51 3.65
C GLY A 91 14.04 16.29 2.58
N GLU A 92 15.37 16.33 2.61
CA GLU A 92 16.24 17.02 1.66
C GLU A 92 17.24 16.07 0.99
N ALA A 93 17.95 15.28 1.79
CA ALA A 93 18.91 14.29 1.36
C ALA A 93 18.41 12.87 1.64
N VAL A 94 18.99 11.93 0.93
CA VAL A 94 18.74 10.50 1.10
C VAL A 94 20.06 9.78 1.24
N TRP A 95 20.10 8.87 2.18
CA TRP A 95 21.22 7.98 2.45
C TRP A 95 20.77 6.54 2.29
N PHE A 96 21.55 5.78 1.55
CA PHE A 96 21.45 4.32 1.49
C PHE A 96 22.73 3.72 2.03
N TYR A 97 22.64 3.07 3.19
CA TYR A 97 23.77 2.54 3.93
C TYR A 97 23.72 1.02 3.97
N LEU A 98 24.83 0.39 3.62
CA LEU A 98 25.08 -1.04 3.66
C LEU A 98 26.17 -1.31 4.71
N PRO A 99 25.80 -1.64 5.98
CA PRO A 99 26.74 -1.78 7.08
C PRO A 99 27.83 -2.83 6.81
N VAL A 100 27.44 -4.00 6.29
CA VAL A 100 28.34 -5.12 6.02
C VAL A 100 29.41 -4.75 4.98
N GLU A 101 29.05 -3.97 3.98
CA GLU A 101 29.93 -3.54 2.90
C GLU A 101 30.65 -2.23 3.22
N ARG A 102 30.29 -1.59 4.36
CA ARG A 102 30.77 -0.27 4.76
C ARG A 102 30.60 0.80 3.69
N GLN A 103 29.58 0.66 2.88
CA GLN A 103 29.26 1.57 1.78
C GLN A 103 28.10 2.46 2.13
N LEU A 104 28.23 3.72 1.77
CA LEU A 104 27.20 4.73 1.89
C LEU A 104 27.00 5.41 0.53
N ARG A 105 25.77 5.41 0.05
CA ARG A 105 25.38 6.25 -1.11
C ARG A 105 24.53 7.42 -0.61
N LYS A 106 24.86 8.61 -1.08
CA LYS A 106 24.13 9.82 -0.76
C LYS A 106 23.61 10.47 -2.03
N THR A 107 22.36 10.89 -2.02
CA THR A 107 21.76 11.63 -3.14
C THR A 107 20.77 12.68 -2.62
N SER A 108 20.36 13.60 -3.48
CA SER A 108 19.27 14.51 -3.13
C SER A 108 17.91 13.84 -3.33
N LEU A 109 16.95 14.18 -2.48
CA LEU A 109 15.60 13.64 -2.59
C LEU A 109 14.93 14.01 -3.93
N ARG A 110 15.32 15.14 -4.56
CA ARG A 110 14.82 15.52 -5.89
C ARG A 110 15.19 14.49 -6.96
N LYS A 111 16.40 13.93 -6.90
CA LYS A 111 16.81 12.86 -7.82
C LYS A 111 16.05 11.56 -7.61
N LEU A 112 15.52 11.33 -6.40
CA LEU A 112 14.67 10.18 -6.09
C LEU A 112 13.20 10.41 -6.45
N ASP A 113 12.72 11.64 -6.38
CA ASP A 113 11.39 11.99 -6.89
C ASP A 113 11.26 11.64 -8.39
N ASP A 114 12.37 11.72 -9.14
CA ASP A 114 12.44 11.29 -10.54
C ASP A 114 12.41 9.75 -10.68
N LEU A 115 12.83 9.00 -9.65
CA LEU A 115 12.76 7.53 -9.61
C LEU A 115 11.42 6.98 -9.11
N ARG A 116 10.50 7.86 -8.72
CA ARG A 116 9.12 7.62 -8.26
C ARG A 116 8.92 6.23 -7.68
N SER A 117 9.44 6.04 -6.47
CA SER A 117 9.31 4.80 -5.72
C SER A 117 7.83 4.40 -5.59
N PRO A 118 7.48 3.10 -5.74
CA PRO A 118 6.14 2.59 -5.46
C PRO A 118 5.64 2.92 -4.06
N LEU A 119 6.56 3.31 -3.18
CA LEU A 119 6.28 3.75 -1.82
C LEU A 119 5.75 5.19 -1.74
N ALA A 120 5.77 5.93 -2.83
CA ALA A 120 5.18 7.26 -2.92
C ALA A 120 3.69 7.24 -2.52
N PHE A 121 2.99 6.12 -2.78
CA PHE A 121 1.61 5.93 -2.32
C PHE A 121 1.47 6.04 -0.80
N LEU A 122 2.43 5.49 -0.05
CA LEU A 122 2.44 5.53 1.41
C LEU A 122 2.82 6.91 1.96
N LEU A 123 3.51 7.73 1.18
CA LEU A 123 3.92 9.09 1.57
C LEU A 123 2.77 10.12 1.48
N GLY A 124 1.65 9.77 0.84
CA GLY A 124 0.45 10.57 0.77
C GLY A 124 0.67 11.96 0.16
N LYS A 125 0.95 12.01 -1.12
CA LYS A 125 0.87 13.20 -1.99
C LYS A 125 0.37 12.82 -3.38
N THR A 126 0.00 11.56 -3.54
CA THR A 126 -0.40 10.97 -4.79
C THR A 126 -1.92 10.90 -4.85
N LYS A 127 -2.42 10.92 -6.07
CA LYS A 127 -3.78 10.49 -6.37
C LYS A 127 -3.65 9.19 -7.13
N LEU A 128 -4.13 8.09 -6.58
CA LEU A 128 -4.01 6.75 -7.18
C LEU A 128 -4.46 6.75 -8.64
N GLU A 129 -5.54 7.46 -8.95
CA GLU A 129 -6.05 7.57 -10.32
C GLU A 129 -5.10 8.30 -11.29
N ASN A 130 -4.29 9.22 -10.77
CA ASN A 130 -3.31 9.95 -11.58
C ASN A 130 -2.00 9.17 -11.72
N GLU A 131 -1.65 8.35 -10.73
CA GLU A 131 -0.41 7.59 -10.71
C GLU A 131 -0.55 6.24 -11.43
N LEU A 132 -1.74 5.63 -11.37
CA LEU A 132 -2.04 4.32 -11.93
C LEU A 132 -3.04 4.44 -13.08
N ARG A 133 -2.56 4.27 -14.32
CA ARG A 133 -3.42 4.22 -15.51
C ARG A 133 -4.16 2.88 -15.55
N GLY A 134 -5.43 2.90 -15.95
CA GLY A 134 -6.24 1.70 -16.10
C GLY A 134 -6.54 1.01 -14.77
N LEU A 135 -6.72 1.80 -13.70
CA LEU A 135 -7.05 1.29 -12.38
C LEU A 135 -8.29 0.38 -12.43
N SER A 136 -8.15 -0.85 -11.93
CA SER A 136 -9.21 -1.86 -11.96
C SER A 136 -9.12 -2.79 -10.75
N LYS A 137 -10.24 -3.46 -10.40
CA LYS A 137 -10.24 -4.53 -9.39
C LYS A 137 -9.61 -5.79 -9.97
N VAL A 138 -8.82 -6.49 -9.14
CA VAL A 138 -8.35 -7.83 -9.43
C VAL A 138 -9.40 -8.81 -8.92
N VAL A 139 -9.98 -9.60 -9.82
CA VAL A 139 -11.06 -10.57 -9.52
C VAL A 139 -10.62 -12.02 -9.68
N ASP A 140 -9.46 -12.24 -10.27
CA ASP A 140 -8.86 -13.54 -10.58
C ASP A 140 -7.84 -14.00 -9.53
N GLN A 141 -7.62 -13.21 -8.49
CA GLN A 141 -6.74 -13.51 -7.35
C GLN A 141 -7.47 -13.28 -6.03
N SER A 142 -7.09 -14.08 -5.02
CA SER A 142 -7.58 -13.89 -3.65
C SER A 142 -6.69 -12.93 -2.87
N PRO A 143 -7.26 -12.02 -2.09
CA PRO A 143 -6.48 -11.19 -1.16
C PRO A 143 -5.87 -12.05 -0.03
N LEU A 144 -4.84 -11.53 0.64
CA LEU A 144 -4.22 -12.18 1.80
C LEU A 144 -5.19 -12.35 2.97
N SER A 145 -6.16 -11.45 3.10
CA SER A 145 -7.18 -11.50 4.14
C SER A 145 -8.57 -11.27 3.55
N ALA A 146 -9.54 -12.03 4.06
CA ALA A 146 -10.94 -11.86 3.66
C ALA A 146 -11.42 -10.43 3.93
N GLY A 147 -12.15 -9.85 2.99
CA GLY A 147 -12.66 -8.48 3.07
C GLY A 147 -11.73 -7.42 2.50
N ASN A 148 -10.46 -7.72 2.24
CA ASN A 148 -9.58 -6.81 1.51
C ASN A 148 -9.94 -6.77 0.02
N ILE A 149 -9.61 -5.66 -0.62
CA ILE A 149 -9.82 -5.43 -2.04
C ILE A 149 -8.46 -5.36 -2.73
N LEU A 150 -8.34 -6.05 -3.87
CA LEU A 150 -7.18 -5.95 -4.74
C LEU A 150 -7.47 -4.97 -5.88
N LEU A 151 -6.60 -3.97 -6.02
CA LEU A 151 -6.56 -3.06 -7.17
C LEU A 151 -5.30 -3.31 -7.98
N ARG A 152 -5.37 -3.05 -9.29
CA ARG A 152 -4.21 -3.02 -10.18
C ARG A 152 -4.27 -1.85 -11.13
N GLY A 153 -3.10 -1.43 -11.60
CA GLY A 153 -2.96 -0.40 -12.62
C GLY A 153 -1.52 -0.28 -13.10
N VAL A 154 -1.31 0.44 -14.18
CA VAL A 154 0.03 0.68 -14.75
C VAL A 154 0.60 1.97 -14.19
N PRO A 155 1.76 1.96 -13.51
CA PRO A 155 2.34 3.16 -12.93
C PRO A 155 2.87 4.08 -14.03
N GLN A 156 2.30 5.28 -14.16
CA GLN A 156 2.64 6.18 -15.27
C GLN A 156 4.11 6.62 -15.27
N ALA A 157 4.64 6.88 -14.09
CA ALA A 157 6.01 7.37 -13.94
C ALA A 157 7.09 6.29 -14.13
N MET A 158 6.74 5.02 -13.93
CA MET A 158 7.66 3.88 -13.97
C MET A 158 7.28 2.88 -15.07
N ALA A 159 6.44 3.27 -16.03
CA ALA A 159 5.91 2.37 -17.06
C ALA A 159 6.99 1.70 -17.94
N ALA A 160 8.20 2.27 -17.99
CA ALA A 160 9.33 1.65 -18.70
C ALA A 160 9.95 0.46 -17.94
N GLN A 161 9.79 0.41 -16.61
CA GLN A 161 10.41 -0.59 -15.73
C GLN A 161 9.40 -1.49 -15.08
N THR A 162 8.21 -0.97 -14.77
CA THR A 162 7.15 -1.67 -14.06
C THR A 162 5.91 -1.76 -14.94
N SER A 163 5.51 -2.97 -15.29
CA SER A 163 4.37 -3.24 -16.17
C SER A 163 3.04 -3.13 -15.44
N GLU A 164 2.99 -3.48 -14.14
CA GLU A 164 1.79 -3.43 -13.31
C GLU A 164 2.14 -3.20 -11.84
N VAL A 165 1.30 -2.46 -11.14
CA VAL A 165 1.27 -2.36 -9.68
C VAL A 165 -0.05 -2.93 -9.19
N GLN A 166 0.02 -3.85 -8.20
CA GLN A 166 -1.15 -4.30 -7.47
C GLN A 166 -1.10 -3.79 -6.03
N LEU A 167 -2.25 -3.37 -5.52
CA LEU A 167 -2.43 -2.89 -4.14
C LEU A 167 -3.48 -3.75 -3.46
N GLU A 168 -3.19 -4.26 -2.26
CA GLU A 168 -4.19 -4.86 -1.39
C GLU A 168 -4.59 -3.86 -0.31
N ILE A 169 -5.87 -3.55 -0.24
CA ILE A 169 -6.45 -2.49 0.56
C ILE A 169 -7.43 -3.09 1.55
N THR A 170 -7.28 -2.75 2.83
CA THR A 170 -8.20 -3.15 3.90
C THR A 170 -9.51 -2.35 3.85
N PRO A 171 -10.57 -2.80 4.55
CA PRO A 171 -11.79 -2.00 4.74
C PRO A 171 -11.55 -0.65 5.43
N SER A 172 -10.42 -0.47 6.14
CA SER A 172 -9.98 0.80 6.75
C SER A 172 -9.08 1.63 5.83
N TYR A 173 -8.98 1.29 4.54
CA TYR A 173 -8.21 1.97 3.51
C TYR A 173 -6.68 1.92 3.70
N GLN A 174 -6.17 0.99 4.48
CA GLN A 174 -4.74 0.74 4.62
C GLN A 174 -4.24 -0.13 3.47
N ILE A 175 -3.11 0.21 2.88
CA ILE A 175 -2.43 -0.61 1.87
C ILE A 175 -1.55 -1.61 2.62
N VAL A 176 -1.97 -2.87 2.68
CA VAL A 176 -1.25 -3.93 3.41
C VAL A 176 -0.32 -4.75 2.51
N ARG A 177 -0.46 -4.60 1.19
CA ARG A 177 0.39 -5.28 0.21
C ARG A 177 0.55 -4.42 -1.03
N ILE A 178 1.77 -4.36 -1.55
CA ILE A 178 2.10 -3.78 -2.86
C ILE A 178 2.85 -4.83 -3.64
N VAL A 179 2.44 -5.12 -4.86
CA VAL A 179 3.16 -5.99 -5.79
C VAL A 179 3.52 -5.19 -7.03
N LEU A 180 4.79 -5.23 -7.39
CA LEU A 180 5.33 -4.64 -8.60
C LEU A 180 5.65 -5.76 -9.56
N ALA A 181 5.04 -5.78 -10.73
CA ALA A 181 5.45 -6.62 -11.83
C ALA A 181 6.40 -5.83 -12.73
N GLU A 182 7.63 -6.28 -12.87
CA GLU A 182 8.64 -5.61 -13.67
C GLU A 182 8.50 -5.99 -15.14
N ALA A 183 9.07 -5.19 -16.03
CA ALA A 183 8.96 -5.42 -17.47
C ALA A 183 9.71 -6.68 -17.95
N ASP A 184 10.69 -7.15 -17.20
CA ASP A 184 11.45 -8.39 -17.44
C ASP A 184 10.78 -9.64 -16.87
N GLY A 185 9.61 -9.48 -16.20
CA GLY A 185 8.86 -10.56 -15.59
C GLY A 185 9.19 -10.83 -14.11
N ALA A 186 10.16 -10.12 -13.53
CA ALA A 186 10.40 -10.18 -12.10
C ALA A 186 9.24 -9.54 -11.32
N THR A 187 9.11 -9.92 -10.05
CA THR A 187 8.13 -9.31 -9.14
C THR A 187 8.78 -8.93 -7.82
N THR A 188 8.43 -7.76 -7.32
CA THR A 188 8.77 -7.33 -5.97
C THR A 188 7.47 -7.13 -5.18
N GLU A 189 7.31 -7.88 -4.10
CA GLU A 189 6.12 -7.82 -3.23
C GLU A 189 6.50 -7.27 -1.87
N PHE A 190 5.82 -6.22 -1.44
CA PHE A 190 5.89 -5.68 -0.08
C PHE A 190 4.63 -6.05 0.68
N ARG A 191 4.78 -6.63 1.86
CA ARG A 191 3.70 -6.88 2.82
C ARG A 191 3.95 -6.04 4.06
N PHE A 192 2.92 -5.37 4.54
CA PHE A 192 2.99 -4.50 5.70
C PHE A 192 2.13 -5.03 6.84
N ALA A 193 2.63 -4.94 8.06
CA ALA A 193 1.95 -5.37 9.28
C ALA A 193 2.25 -4.44 10.45
N GLY A 194 1.45 -4.55 11.52
CA GLY A 194 1.73 -3.78 12.73
C GLY A 194 1.59 -2.27 12.57
N TRP A 195 0.64 -1.83 11.75
CA TRP A 195 0.38 -0.42 11.46
C TRP A 195 0.18 0.43 12.72
N LYS A 196 0.95 1.51 12.81
CA LYS A 196 0.79 2.55 13.83
C LYS A 196 0.79 3.90 13.15
N GLU A 197 -0.32 4.60 13.23
CA GLU A 197 -0.57 5.85 12.54
C GLU A 197 -0.51 7.04 13.50
N ASN A 198 -0.05 8.17 12.99
CA ASN A 198 0.00 9.45 13.71
C ASN A 198 0.80 9.41 15.02
N LEU A 199 1.84 8.56 15.09
CA LEU A 199 2.77 8.54 16.21
C LEU A 199 3.59 9.83 16.28
N GLU A 200 3.97 10.23 17.46
CA GLU A 200 4.97 11.27 17.67
C GLU A 200 6.38 10.71 17.43
N LEU A 201 6.86 10.84 16.20
CA LEU A 201 8.21 10.44 15.82
C LEU A 201 9.16 11.64 15.95
N SER A 202 10.28 11.45 16.67
CA SER A 202 11.33 12.47 16.75
C SER A 202 12.01 12.66 15.39
N ASP A 203 12.34 13.90 15.04
CA ASP A 203 13.10 14.22 13.83
C ASP A 203 14.49 13.60 13.79
N SER A 204 15.09 13.35 14.98
CA SER A 204 16.38 12.67 15.11
C SER A 204 16.38 11.25 14.54
N GLN A 205 15.23 10.58 14.48
CA GLN A 205 15.11 9.23 13.88
C GLN A 205 15.35 9.25 12.36
N PHE A 206 15.22 10.41 11.73
CA PHE A 206 15.40 10.60 10.30
C PHE A 206 16.72 11.28 9.93
N GLN A 207 17.60 11.46 10.91
CA GLN A 207 18.95 11.93 10.69
C GLN A 207 19.90 10.76 10.59
N PHE A 208 20.93 10.89 9.74
CA PHE A 208 21.94 9.88 9.57
C PHE A 208 23.34 10.51 9.66
N THR A 209 24.16 9.97 10.53
CA THR A 209 25.58 10.31 10.63
C THR A 209 26.39 9.10 10.22
N PRO A 210 27.19 9.20 9.14
CA PRO A 210 28.00 8.09 8.69
C PRO A 210 28.97 7.63 9.78
N PRO A 211 29.09 6.30 10.04
CA PRO A 211 30.11 5.79 10.92
C PRO A 211 31.54 6.07 10.41
N PRO A 212 32.53 6.14 11.27
CA PRO A 212 33.93 6.34 10.85
C PRO A 212 34.40 5.27 9.87
N GLY A 213 35.12 5.67 8.83
CA GLY A 213 35.71 4.79 7.83
C GLY A 213 34.72 4.16 6.86
N VAL A 214 33.53 4.76 6.72
CA VAL A 214 32.56 4.40 5.67
C VAL A 214 32.88 5.21 4.44
N GLU A 215 32.99 4.52 3.31
CA GLU A 215 33.14 5.16 2.00
C GLU A 215 31.81 5.76 1.55
N THR A 216 31.84 7.04 1.19
CA THR A 216 30.66 7.74 0.67
C THR A 216 30.75 7.89 -0.83
N VAL A 217 29.81 7.31 -1.56
CA VAL A 217 29.66 7.43 -3.01
C VAL A 217 28.45 8.33 -3.30
N GLU A 218 28.65 9.34 -4.14
CA GLU A 218 27.53 10.14 -4.62
C GLU A 218 26.80 9.42 -5.76
N GLY A 219 25.49 9.34 -5.67
CA GLY A 219 24.64 8.71 -6.70
C GLY A 219 23.37 8.09 -6.11
N ALA A 220 22.44 7.75 -7.00
CA ALA A 220 21.26 6.97 -6.62
C ALA A 220 21.67 5.52 -6.26
N PRO A 221 20.94 4.86 -5.36
CA PRO A 221 21.13 3.45 -4.99
C PRO A 221 20.89 2.52 -6.17
#